data_6281d817c2cf92deb087296169122998
#
_entry.id   6281d817c2cf92deb087296169122998
#
_cell.length_a   1.000
_cell.length_b   1.000
_cell.length_c   1.000
_cell.angle_alpha   90.00
_cell.angle_beta   90.00
_cell.angle_gamma   90.00
#
_symmetry.space_group_name_H-M   'P 1'
#
loop_
_entity.id
_entity.type
_entity.pdbx_description
1 polymer ?
#
loop_
_entity_poly.entity_id
_entity_poly.type
_entity_poly.pdbx_seq_one_letter_code
_entity_poly.pdbx_strand_id
1 'polypeptide(L)'
;RNTDWFDTLFSPSLSQNHSVSLSSGTEKSSFYASLSAMHDPGWYKQSGVDRYTANLNMNHNILKNLSINLISSASYRKQKAPGTLGQDIDLVNGQVKREFDINPYSYALNTSRTLDPNTYYTSNYADFNILNELDNNYMELNIADLKFQGELKWKPITGLELSALGAVKYQSTSQEHNIKDQSNQASAYRAGLDDKTIMDRNPFLYKNPDNPYAL
;
A
#
# COMPACT_ATOMS: atom_id res chain seq x y z
N ARG A 1 -23.66 -29.41 6.27
CA ARG A 1 -22.65 -28.44 6.69
C ARG A 1 -23.22 -27.04 6.52
N ASN A 2 -22.85 -26.11 7.37
CA ASN A 2 -23.33 -24.74 7.33
C ASN A 2 -22.13 -23.82 7.63
N THR A 3 -21.31 -23.59 6.61
CA THR A 3 -20.12 -22.73 6.69
C THR A 3 -20.56 -21.28 6.78
N ASP A 4 -20.10 -20.57 7.80
CA ASP A 4 -20.19 -19.11 7.85
C ASP A 4 -18.94 -18.51 7.22
N TRP A 5 -19.08 -18.00 6.01
CA TRP A 5 -17.96 -17.43 5.25
C TRP A 5 -17.49 -16.09 5.81
N PHE A 6 -18.39 -15.33 6.46
CA PHE A 6 -17.96 -14.10 7.12
C PHE A 6 -17.11 -14.42 8.36
N ASP A 7 -17.51 -15.37 9.18
CA ASP A 7 -16.71 -15.80 10.34
C ASP A 7 -15.38 -16.45 9.90
N THR A 8 -15.37 -17.14 8.75
CA THR A 8 -14.18 -17.81 8.20
C THR A 8 -13.15 -16.83 7.64
N LEU A 9 -13.59 -15.76 6.96
CA LEU A 9 -12.74 -14.86 6.20
C LEU A 9 -12.44 -13.55 6.94
N PHE A 10 -13.29 -13.15 7.87
CA PHE A 10 -13.17 -11.87 8.57
C PHE A 10 -12.93 -12.13 10.07
N SER A 11 -12.20 -11.24 10.67
CA SER A 11 -11.97 -11.25 12.11
C SER A 11 -12.07 -9.84 12.68
N PRO A 12 -12.53 -9.69 13.93
CA PRO A 12 -12.46 -8.42 14.62
C PRO A 12 -11.02 -7.89 14.62
N SER A 13 -10.85 -6.63 14.33
CA SER A 13 -9.55 -5.99 14.35
C SER A 13 -9.58 -4.75 15.21
N LEU A 14 -8.43 -4.43 15.79
CA LEU A 14 -8.22 -3.21 16.58
C LEU A 14 -7.24 -2.30 15.85
N SER A 15 -7.76 -1.21 15.32
CA SER A 15 -6.92 -0.13 14.77
C SER A 15 -6.36 0.71 15.91
N GLN A 16 -5.07 0.99 15.85
CA GLN A 16 -4.34 1.76 16.87
C GLN A 16 -3.62 2.94 16.21
N ASN A 17 -3.67 4.08 16.88
CA ASN A 17 -2.91 5.26 16.48
C ASN A 17 -2.26 5.89 17.70
N HIS A 18 -0.94 5.91 17.70
CA HIS A 18 -0.13 6.49 18.77
C HIS A 18 0.57 7.73 18.25
N SER A 19 0.53 8.80 19.02
CA SER A 19 1.22 10.03 18.67
C SER A 19 1.91 10.66 19.87
N VAL A 20 3.05 11.26 19.61
CA VAL A 20 3.77 12.09 20.56
C VAL A 20 4.12 13.41 19.91
N SER A 21 3.99 14.48 20.63
CA SER A 21 4.37 15.81 20.15
C SER A 21 5.12 16.58 21.21
N LEU A 22 6.01 17.44 20.74
CA LEU A 22 6.79 18.34 21.54
C LEU A 22 6.65 19.75 20.98
N SER A 23 6.37 20.69 21.83
CA SER A 23 6.41 22.12 21.50
C SER A 23 7.32 22.85 22.45
N SER A 24 8.07 23.80 21.93
CA SER A 24 8.94 24.68 22.70
C SER A 24 8.96 26.07 22.06
N GLY A 25 9.16 27.09 22.86
CA GLY A 25 9.23 28.45 22.34
C GLY A 25 10.01 29.37 23.25
N THR A 26 10.58 30.38 22.61
CA THR A 26 11.22 31.53 23.24
C THR A 26 10.63 32.79 22.60
N GLU A 27 11.02 33.97 23.06
CA GLU A 27 10.60 35.24 22.42
C GLU A 27 11.00 35.32 20.92
N LYS A 28 12.02 34.60 20.49
CA LYS A 28 12.55 34.65 19.12
C LYS A 28 12.25 33.43 18.30
N SER A 29 11.89 32.32 18.90
CA SER A 29 11.74 31.06 18.22
C SER A 29 10.55 30.25 18.74
N SER A 30 9.84 29.58 17.85
CA SER A 30 8.89 28.55 18.22
C SER A 30 9.21 27.26 17.42
N PHE A 31 9.00 26.15 18.07
CA PHE A 31 9.29 24.83 17.54
C PHE A 31 8.15 23.87 17.88
N TYR A 32 7.72 23.10 16.92
CA TYR A 32 6.78 22.01 17.09
C TYR A 32 7.27 20.79 16.32
N ALA A 33 7.32 19.64 16.98
CA ALA A 33 7.60 18.37 16.36
C ALA A 33 6.53 17.35 16.77
N SER A 34 6.13 16.49 15.88
CA SER A 34 5.25 15.36 16.17
C SER A 34 5.66 14.11 15.41
N LEU A 35 5.48 12.97 16.07
CA LEU A 35 5.61 11.64 15.47
C LEU A 35 4.31 10.89 15.71
N SER A 36 3.81 10.18 14.72
CA SER A 36 2.67 9.29 14.87
C SER A 36 2.91 7.95 14.17
N ALA A 37 2.36 6.89 14.76
CA ALA A 37 2.36 5.56 14.22
C ALA A 37 0.94 5.01 14.27
N MET A 38 0.41 4.63 13.13
CA MET A 38 -0.90 3.99 12.98
C MET A 38 -0.69 2.56 12.51
N HIS A 39 -1.34 1.64 13.18
CA HIS A 39 -1.43 0.24 12.81
C HIS A 39 -2.89 -0.17 12.68
N ASP A 40 -3.30 -0.57 11.49
CA ASP A 40 -4.62 -1.12 11.20
C ASP A 40 -4.43 -2.49 10.55
N PRO A 41 -4.71 -3.61 11.25
CA PRO A 41 -4.52 -4.95 10.70
C PRO A 41 -5.56 -5.31 9.64
N GLY A 42 -6.59 -4.47 9.42
CA GLY A 42 -7.69 -4.76 8.51
C GLY A 42 -8.66 -5.81 9.07
N TRP A 43 -9.62 -6.24 8.26
CA TRP A 43 -10.70 -7.14 8.67
C TRP A 43 -10.53 -8.58 8.18
N TYR A 44 -9.62 -8.82 7.24
CA TYR A 44 -9.36 -10.12 6.63
C TYR A 44 -7.86 -10.30 6.36
N LYS A 45 -7.45 -11.52 6.04
CA LYS A 45 -6.06 -11.85 5.75
C LYS A 45 -5.51 -11.00 4.61
N GLN A 46 -4.24 -10.59 4.73
CA GLN A 46 -3.55 -9.73 3.76
C GLN A 46 -4.27 -8.39 3.52
N SER A 47 -4.97 -7.88 4.52
CA SER A 47 -5.43 -6.50 4.54
C SER A 47 -4.80 -5.81 5.73
N GLY A 48 -4.30 -4.63 5.54
CA GLY A 48 -3.73 -3.88 6.65
C GLY A 48 -2.98 -2.66 6.18
N VAL A 49 -2.88 -1.68 7.08
CA VAL A 49 -2.19 -0.41 6.82
C VAL A 49 -1.33 -0.06 8.02
N ASP A 50 -0.03 0.11 7.78
CA ASP A 50 0.89 0.74 8.70
C ASP A 50 1.26 2.12 8.16
N ARG A 51 1.15 3.15 8.99
CA ARG A 51 1.50 4.51 8.60
C ARG A 51 2.30 5.19 9.71
N TYR A 52 3.44 5.71 9.32
CA TYR A 52 4.30 6.52 10.16
C TYR A 52 4.33 7.94 9.63
N THR A 53 4.19 8.92 10.50
CA THR A 53 4.18 10.34 10.11
C THR A 53 5.07 11.14 11.06
N ALA A 54 5.89 12.01 10.50
CA ALA A 54 6.69 12.96 11.24
C ALA A 54 6.40 14.38 10.73
N ASN A 55 6.20 15.33 11.63
CA ASN A 55 6.03 16.74 11.30
C ASN A 55 6.99 17.57 12.12
N LEU A 56 7.53 18.60 11.48
CA LEU A 56 8.42 19.56 12.09
C LEU A 56 8.03 20.96 11.60
N ASN A 57 7.69 21.84 12.53
CA ASN A 57 7.44 23.24 12.25
C ASN A 57 8.36 24.09 13.13
N MET A 58 9.06 25.02 12.53
CA MET A 58 9.93 25.94 13.21
C MET A 58 9.71 27.36 12.67
N ASN A 59 9.55 28.30 13.59
CA ASN A 59 9.58 29.71 13.27
C ASN A 59 10.73 30.35 14.05
N HIS A 60 11.52 31.17 13.38
CA HIS A 60 12.64 31.85 14.02
C HIS A 60 12.76 33.32 13.54
N ASN A 61 12.75 34.24 14.47
CA ASN A 61 13.03 35.65 14.21
C ASN A 61 14.55 35.86 14.22
N ILE A 62 15.14 35.90 13.02
CA ILE A 62 16.58 36.15 12.85
C ILE A 62 16.94 37.58 13.30
N LEU A 63 16.10 38.54 12.92
CA LEU A 63 16.16 39.93 13.31
C LEU A 63 14.74 40.40 13.71
N LYS A 64 14.61 41.61 14.28
CA LYS A 64 13.29 42.18 14.58
C LYS A 64 12.38 42.33 13.37
N ASN A 65 12.96 42.43 12.19
CA ASN A 65 12.28 42.62 10.92
C ASN A 65 12.51 41.51 9.92
N LEU A 66 13.16 40.38 10.32
CA LEU A 66 13.45 39.24 9.45
C LEU A 66 13.13 37.95 10.20
N SER A 67 12.23 37.13 9.63
CA SER A 67 11.87 35.85 10.19
C SER A 67 11.93 34.75 9.12
N ILE A 68 12.22 33.53 9.58
CA ILE A 68 12.17 32.32 8.76
C ILE A 68 11.15 31.36 9.37
N ASN A 69 10.31 30.76 8.53
CA ASN A 69 9.37 29.71 8.88
C ASN A 69 9.71 28.45 8.09
N LEU A 70 9.94 27.34 8.78
CA LEU A 70 10.24 26.03 8.18
C LEU A 70 9.12 25.07 8.53
N ILE A 71 8.58 24.39 7.52
CA ILE A 71 7.57 23.36 7.65
C ILE A 71 8.09 22.11 6.92
N SER A 72 8.22 21.03 7.66
CA SER A 72 8.64 19.74 7.09
C SER A 72 7.68 18.66 7.51
N SER A 73 7.35 17.79 6.60
CA SER A 73 6.56 16.59 6.88
C SER A 73 7.12 15.39 6.14
N ALA A 74 7.10 14.25 6.81
CA ALA A 74 7.46 12.97 6.25
C ALA A 74 6.37 11.97 6.58
N SER A 75 6.00 11.13 5.64
CA SER A 75 5.11 9.99 5.88
C SER A 75 5.59 8.76 5.12
N TYR A 76 5.44 7.61 5.76
CA TYR A 76 5.64 6.31 5.15
C TYR A 76 4.41 5.46 5.42
N ARG A 77 3.83 4.91 4.36
CA ARG A 77 2.67 4.01 4.44
C ARG A 77 2.99 2.71 3.75
N LYS A 78 2.79 1.62 4.47
CA LYS A 78 2.78 0.26 3.95
C LYS A 78 1.36 -0.27 4.02
N GLN A 79 0.85 -0.78 2.89
CA GLN A 79 -0.49 -1.36 2.80
C GLN A 79 -0.40 -2.73 2.16
N LYS A 80 -1.15 -3.69 2.70
CA LYS A 80 -1.38 -4.99 2.09
C LYS A 80 -2.80 -5.07 1.54
N ALA A 81 -2.95 -5.77 0.42
CA ALA A 81 -4.24 -6.09 -0.18
C ALA A 81 -4.17 -7.49 -0.79
N PRO A 82 -5.30 -8.22 -0.89
CA PRO A 82 -5.35 -9.45 -1.67
C PRO A 82 -4.89 -9.21 -3.11
N GLY A 83 -4.31 -10.23 -3.72
CA GLY A 83 -3.85 -10.19 -5.08
C GLY A 83 -4.97 -10.36 -6.10
N THR A 84 -4.59 -10.72 -7.32
CA THR A 84 -5.50 -10.97 -8.43
C THR A 84 -5.19 -12.34 -9.03
N LEU A 85 -6.16 -12.96 -9.69
CA LEU A 85 -5.97 -14.25 -10.38
C LEU A 85 -5.52 -14.09 -11.84
N GLY A 86 -5.68 -12.93 -12.44
CA GLY A 86 -5.25 -12.64 -13.80
C GLY A 86 -5.09 -11.16 -14.04
N GLN A 87 -4.26 -10.82 -14.99
CA GLN A 87 -4.12 -9.46 -15.51
C GLN A 87 -4.13 -9.51 -17.03
N ASP A 88 -5.00 -8.73 -17.65
CA ASP A 88 -4.93 -8.43 -19.06
C ASP A 88 -4.40 -7.00 -19.22
N ILE A 89 -3.29 -6.86 -19.92
CA ILE A 89 -2.66 -5.56 -20.14
C ILE A 89 -3.08 -5.07 -21.53
N ASP A 90 -3.95 -4.08 -21.57
CA ASP A 90 -4.22 -3.34 -22.79
C ASP A 90 -3.09 -2.32 -23.02
N LEU A 91 -2.12 -2.72 -23.84
CA LEU A 91 -0.97 -1.88 -24.18
C LEU A 91 -1.36 -0.66 -25.02
N VAL A 92 -2.51 -0.69 -25.69
CA VAL A 92 -2.96 0.40 -26.55
C VAL A 92 -3.52 1.56 -25.73
N ASN A 93 -4.29 1.23 -24.69
CA ASN A 93 -4.91 2.21 -23.82
C ASN A 93 -4.16 2.43 -22.50
N GLY A 94 -3.06 1.71 -22.28
CA GLY A 94 -2.27 1.77 -21.03
C GLY A 94 -3.06 1.29 -19.80
N GLN A 95 -4.10 0.49 -20.00
CA GLN A 95 -4.97 0.02 -18.93
C GLN A 95 -4.62 -1.43 -18.57
N VAL A 96 -4.52 -1.69 -17.28
CA VAL A 96 -4.46 -3.04 -16.74
C VAL A 96 -5.88 -3.46 -16.38
N LYS A 97 -6.45 -4.38 -17.16
CA LYS A 97 -7.75 -4.98 -16.86
C LYS A 97 -7.52 -6.23 -16.01
N ARG A 98 -8.08 -6.24 -14.82
CA ARG A 98 -8.06 -7.41 -13.94
C ARG A 98 -9.22 -8.32 -14.32
N GLU A 99 -8.93 -9.57 -14.60
CA GLU A 99 -9.97 -10.55 -14.94
C GLU A 99 -10.74 -11.01 -13.71
N PHE A 100 -10.05 -11.14 -12.57
CA PHE A 100 -10.66 -11.58 -11.32
C PHE A 100 -9.86 -11.03 -10.13
N ASP A 101 -10.52 -10.31 -9.25
CA ASP A 101 -9.94 -9.87 -7.99
C ASP A 101 -10.27 -10.86 -6.88
N ILE A 102 -9.28 -11.20 -6.06
CA ILE A 102 -9.50 -11.97 -4.84
C ILE A 102 -10.18 -11.04 -3.83
N ASN A 103 -11.50 -11.07 -3.81
CA ASN A 103 -12.32 -10.24 -2.96
C ASN A 103 -13.03 -11.09 -1.90
N PRO A 104 -12.54 -11.09 -0.64
CA PRO A 104 -13.14 -11.90 0.43
C PRO A 104 -14.61 -11.58 0.70
N TYR A 105 -15.00 -10.32 0.57
CA TYR A 105 -16.39 -9.91 0.79
C TYR A 105 -17.33 -10.47 -0.28
N SER A 106 -16.97 -10.32 -1.53
CA SER A 106 -17.73 -10.90 -2.65
C SER A 106 -17.77 -12.42 -2.55
N TYR A 107 -16.65 -13.04 -2.14
CA TYR A 107 -16.59 -14.49 -1.95
C TYR A 107 -17.55 -14.95 -0.84
N ALA A 108 -17.56 -14.27 0.31
CA ALA A 108 -18.45 -14.59 1.42
C ALA A 108 -19.94 -14.49 1.05
N LEU A 109 -20.29 -13.50 0.23
CA LEU A 109 -21.68 -13.29 -0.23
C LEU A 109 -22.15 -14.34 -1.24
N ASN A 110 -21.27 -14.76 -2.14
CA ASN A 110 -21.66 -15.53 -3.32
C ASN A 110 -21.30 -17.03 -3.23
N THR A 111 -20.60 -17.46 -2.17
CA THR A 111 -20.19 -18.85 -2.02
C THR A 111 -21.19 -19.64 -1.21
N SER A 112 -21.52 -20.84 -1.67
CA SER A 112 -22.44 -21.73 -0.98
C SER A 112 -21.93 -22.08 0.44
N ARG A 113 -22.81 -22.01 1.41
CA ARG A 113 -22.53 -22.40 2.80
C ARG A 113 -22.35 -23.91 2.97
N THR A 114 -22.65 -24.72 1.98
CA THR A 114 -22.38 -26.16 1.98
C THR A 114 -20.95 -26.52 1.66
N LEU A 115 -20.19 -25.60 1.05
CA LEU A 115 -18.79 -25.79 0.73
C LEU A 115 -17.91 -25.81 2.00
N ASP A 116 -16.95 -26.73 2.03
CA ASP A 116 -15.94 -26.80 3.08
C ASP A 116 -14.82 -25.76 2.84
N PRO A 117 -14.49 -24.92 3.82
CA PRO A 117 -13.39 -23.95 3.68
C PRO A 117 -12.03 -24.58 3.37
N ASN A 118 -11.83 -25.86 3.70
CA ASN A 118 -10.57 -26.55 3.44
C ASN A 118 -10.56 -27.34 2.12
N THR A 119 -11.66 -27.30 1.36
CA THR A 119 -11.75 -28.02 0.10
C THR A 119 -11.26 -27.13 -1.05
N TYR A 120 -10.47 -27.72 -1.92
CA TYR A 120 -10.06 -27.12 -3.18
C TYR A 120 -11.05 -27.47 -4.29
N TYR A 121 -11.29 -26.55 -5.18
CA TYR A 121 -12.07 -26.75 -6.40
C TYR A 121 -11.33 -26.11 -7.59
N THR A 122 -11.63 -26.53 -8.80
CA THR A 122 -10.96 -26.02 -9.98
C THR A 122 -11.45 -24.61 -10.31
N SER A 123 -10.53 -23.67 -10.37
CA SER A 123 -10.76 -22.31 -10.86
C SER A 123 -9.50 -21.86 -11.62
N ASN A 124 -9.67 -21.12 -12.69
CA ASN A 124 -8.55 -20.63 -13.49
C ASN A 124 -7.56 -21.76 -13.90
N TYR A 125 -8.10 -22.90 -14.31
CA TYR A 125 -7.36 -24.11 -14.75
C TYR A 125 -6.50 -24.80 -13.67
N ALA A 126 -6.62 -24.44 -12.41
CA ALA A 126 -5.87 -25.02 -11.32
C ALA A 126 -6.71 -25.12 -10.04
N ASP A 127 -6.18 -25.79 -9.04
CA ASP A 127 -6.81 -25.89 -7.73
C ASP A 127 -6.87 -24.54 -7.04
N PHE A 128 -8.05 -24.20 -6.55
CA PHE A 128 -8.31 -22.94 -5.85
C PHE A 128 -8.91 -23.20 -4.47
N ASN A 129 -8.40 -22.49 -3.50
CA ASN A 129 -8.98 -22.34 -2.17
C ASN A 129 -8.75 -20.90 -1.71
N ILE A 130 -9.80 -20.20 -1.29
CA ILE A 130 -9.71 -18.77 -0.96
C ILE A 130 -8.73 -18.48 0.18
N LEU A 131 -8.67 -19.33 1.21
CA LEU A 131 -7.76 -19.14 2.33
C LEU A 131 -6.30 -19.32 1.90
N ASN A 132 -6.04 -20.35 1.10
CA ASN A 132 -4.72 -20.56 0.51
C ASN A 132 -4.32 -19.40 -0.41
N GLU A 133 -5.25 -18.92 -1.22
CA GLU A 133 -4.97 -17.83 -2.15
C GLU A 133 -4.66 -16.52 -1.42
N LEU A 134 -5.38 -16.18 -0.36
CA LEU A 134 -5.10 -15.01 0.46
C LEU A 134 -3.69 -15.04 1.09
N ASP A 135 -3.18 -16.23 1.40
CA ASP A 135 -1.83 -16.39 1.98
C ASP A 135 -0.71 -16.39 0.91
N ASN A 136 -1.04 -16.72 -0.33
CA ASN A 136 -0.06 -16.96 -1.39
C ASN A 136 -0.14 -16.00 -2.58
N ASN A 137 -1.14 -15.11 -2.60
CA ASN A 137 -1.34 -14.13 -3.66
C ASN A 137 -1.83 -12.81 -3.06
N TYR A 138 -0.91 -11.85 -2.91
CA TYR A 138 -1.22 -10.57 -2.28
C TYR A 138 -0.38 -9.43 -2.87
N MET A 139 -0.86 -8.22 -2.71
CA MET A 139 -0.19 -7.00 -3.11
C MET A 139 0.33 -6.23 -1.89
N GLU A 140 1.52 -5.66 -2.03
CA GLU A 140 2.08 -4.69 -1.09
C GLU A 140 2.25 -3.35 -1.79
N LEU A 141 1.75 -2.30 -1.15
CA LEU A 141 1.88 -0.92 -1.60
C LEU A 141 2.67 -0.14 -0.56
N ASN A 142 3.81 0.41 -0.98
CA ASN A 142 4.67 1.24 -0.15
C ASN A 142 4.69 2.66 -0.71
N ILE A 143 4.35 3.64 0.12
CA ILE A 143 4.35 5.05 -0.26
C ILE A 143 5.19 5.82 0.73
N ALA A 144 6.23 6.49 0.22
CA ALA A 144 7.02 7.46 0.97
C ALA A 144 6.75 8.87 0.44
N ASP A 145 6.45 9.81 1.32
CA ASP A 145 6.19 11.20 1.01
C ASP A 145 7.02 12.09 1.92
N LEU A 146 7.80 12.99 1.33
CA LEU A 146 8.64 13.96 2.02
C LEU A 146 8.31 15.34 1.49
N LYS A 147 8.04 16.28 2.37
CA LYS A 147 7.82 17.68 2.03
C LYS A 147 8.69 18.56 2.92
N PHE A 148 9.37 19.50 2.31
CA PHE A 148 10.10 20.54 2.97
C PHE A 148 9.69 21.89 2.38
N GLN A 149 9.35 22.85 3.23
CA GLN A 149 8.92 24.17 2.83
C GLN A 149 9.60 25.21 3.72
N GLY A 150 10.17 26.23 3.10
CA GLY A 150 10.75 27.38 3.80
C GLY A 150 10.13 28.68 3.32
N GLU A 151 9.84 29.57 4.25
CA GLU A 151 9.35 30.91 3.99
C GLU A 151 10.23 31.92 4.72
N LEU A 152 10.72 32.90 3.99
CA LEU A 152 11.46 34.03 4.52
C LEU A 152 10.57 35.28 4.46
N LYS A 153 10.38 35.96 5.58
CA LYS A 153 9.61 37.22 5.67
C LYS A 153 10.52 38.36 6.12
N TRP A 154 10.53 39.44 5.36
CA TRP A 154 11.34 40.60 5.63
C TRP A 154 10.49 41.87 5.60
N LYS A 155 10.60 42.69 6.67
CA LYS A 155 9.93 43.97 6.84
C LYS A 155 10.97 45.10 6.83
N PRO A 156 11.47 45.51 5.63
CA PRO A 156 12.54 46.53 5.56
C PRO A 156 12.15 47.87 6.15
N ILE A 157 10.90 48.26 5.96
CA ILE A 157 10.35 49.53 6.47
C ILE A 157 8.91 49.33 6.96
N THR A 158 8.39 50.25 7.76
CA THR A 158 7.00 50.22 8.22
C THR A 158 6.05 50.27 7.03
N GLY A 159 5.11 49.32 6.97
CA GLY A 159 4.11 49.22 5.90
C GLY A 159 4.55 48.39 4.69
N LEU A 160 5.78 47.90 4.64
CA LEU A 160 6.25 46.99 3.58
C LEU A 160 6.67 45.64 4.15
N GLU A 161 6.06 44.57 3.66
CA GLU A 161 6.44 43.17 3.93
C GLU A 161 6.76 42.47 2.64
N LEU A 162 7.93 41.86 2.56
CA LEU A 162 8.37 41.01 1.47
C LEU A 162 8.44 39.58 1.98
N SER A 163 7.90 38.64 1.20
CA SER A 163 7.99 37.22 1.51
C SER A 163 8.49 36.42 0.32
N ALA A 164 9.33 35.45 0.61
CA ALA A 164 9.79 34.45 -0.36
C ALA A 164 9.51 33.07 0.19
N LEU A 165 8.82 32.23 -0.58
CA LEU A 165 8.44 30.88 -0.22
C LEU A 165 9.01 29.89 -1.23
N GLY A 166 9.68 28.86 -0.72
CA GLY A 166 10.16 27.71 -1.51
C GLY A 166 9.69 26.41 -0.90
N ALA A 167 9.34 25.44 -1.72
CA ALA A 167 8.96 24.11 -1.28
C ALA A 167 9.53 23.04 -2.20
N VAL A 168 9.96 21.93 -1.60
CA VAL A 168 10.37 20.71 -2.29
C VAL A 168 9.51 19.56 -1.77
N LYS A 169 8.98 18.77 -2.70
CA LYS A 169 8.24 17.54 -2.40
C LYS A 169 8.88 16.38 -3.13
N TYR A 170 9.13 15.29 -2.41
CA TYR A 170 9.54 14.01 -2.96
C TYR A 170 8.49 12.96 -2.61
N GLN A 171 8.03 12.21 -3.58
CA GLN A 171 7.10 11.10 -3.40
C GLN A 171 7.59 9.88 -4.16
N SER A 172 7.63 8.75 -3.48
CA SER A 172 7.93 7.44 -4.07
C SER A 172 6.80 6.48 -3.77
N THR A 173 6.35 5.77 -4.79
CA THR A 173 5.32 4.73 -4.67
C THR A 173 5.85 3.45 -5.30
N SER A 174 5.84 2.36 -4.55
CA SER A 174 6.17 1.03 -5.02
C SER A 174 4.96 0.11 -4.78
N GLN A 175 4.57 -0.62 -5.80
CA GLN A 175 3.56 -1.67 -5.71
C GLN A 175 4.18 -2.99 -6.15
N GLU A 176 4.08 -3.99 -5.30
CA GLU A 176 4.56 -5.35 -5.54
C GLU A 176 3.39 -6.32 -5.51
N HIS A 177 3.29 -7.19 -6.51
CA HIS A 177 2.34 -8.29 -6.52
C HIS A 177 3.11 -9.58 -6.26
N ASN A 178 2.87 -10.17 -5.11
CA ASN A 178 3.52 -11.38 -4.63
C ASN A 178 2.66 -12.60 -4.98
N ILE A 179 3.11 -13.39 -5.94
CA ILE A 179 2.49 -14.63 -6.37
C ILE A 179 3.43 -15.77 -5.98
N LYS A 180 3.08 -16.48 -4.92
CA LYS A 180 3.90 -17.60 -4.43
C LYS A 180 3.57 -18.89 -5.17
N ASP A 181 4.48 -19.86 -5.13
CA ASP A 181 4.37 -21.14 -5.84
C ASP A 181 3.10 -21.93 -5.55
N GLN A 182 2.54 -21.79 -4.35
CA GLN A 182 1.33 -22.50 -3.94
C GLN A 182 0.03 -21.77 -4.29
N SER A 183 0.11 -20.60 -4.95
CA SER A 183 -1.06 -19.89 -5.41
C SER A 183 -1.74 -20.59 -6.59
N ASN A 184 -3.04 -20.38 -6.75
CA ASN A 184 -3.78 -20.82 -7.92
C ASN A 184 -3.17 -20.26 -9.21
N GLN A 185 -2.79 -18.99 -9.21
CA GLN A 185 -2.21 -18.33 -10.38
C GLN A 185 -0.89 -18.98 -10.81
N ALA A 186 0.03 -19.26 -9.87
CA ALA A 186 1.28 -19.94 -10.17
C ALA A 186 1.04 -21.36 -10.67
N SER A 187 0.06 -22.07 -10.11
CA SER A 187 -0.32 -23.42 -10.53
C SER A 187 -0.95 -23.42 -11.92
N ALA A 188 -1.79 -22.45 -12.24
CA ALA A 188 -2.36 -22.27 -13.57
C ALA A 188 -1.27 -21.98 -14.62
N TYR A 189 -0.29 -21.18 -14.30
CA TYR A 189 0.86 -20.91 -15.18
C TYR A 189 1.71 -22.15 -15.40
N ARG A 190 1.97 -22.94 -14.35
CA ARG A 190 2.69 -24.22 -14.51
C ARG A 190 1.93 -25.21 -15.37
N ALA A 191 0.62 -25.33 -15.21
CA ALA A 191 -0.23 -26.18 -16.04
C ALA A 191 -0.22 -25.75 -17.51
N GLY A 192 -0.08 -24.45 -17.77
CA GLY A 192 -0.03 -23.88 -19.13
C GLY A 192 1.37 -23.62 -19.68
N LEU A 193 2.44 -24.20 -19.10
CA LEU A 193 3.83 -23.95 -19.51
C LEU A 193 4.13 -24.26 -20.98
N ASP A 194 3.40 -25.19 -21.58
CA ASP A 194 3.51 -25.51 -22.99
C ASP A 194 2.60 -24.64 -23.88
N ASP A 195 1.74 -23.85 -23.28
CA ASP A 195 0.90 -22.90 -23.98
C ASP A 195 1.64 -21.59 -24.25
N LYS A 196 2.12 -21.45 -25.48
CA LYS A 196 2.80 -20.24 -25.96
C LYS A 196 1.96 -18.97 -25.70
N THR A 197 0.65 -19.07 -25.79
CA THR A 197 -0.26 -17.94 -25.59
C THR A 197 -0.16 -17.39 -24.16
N ILE A 198 -0.02 -18.25 -23.16
CA ILE A 198 0.13 -17.82 -21.76
C ILE A 198 1.46 -17.11 -21.58
N MET A 199 2.54 -17.63 -22.13
CA MET A 199 3.87 -17.01 -22.05
C MET A 199 3.92 -15.67 -22.81
N ASP A 200 3.31 -15.59 -23.98
CA ASP A 200 3.26 -14.36 -24.79
C ASP A 200 2.45 -13.25 -24.09
N ARG A 201 1.40 -13.59 -23.35
CA ARG A 201 0.59 -12.65 -22.56
C ARG A 201 1.25 -12.19 -21.25
N ASN A 202 2.25 -12.91 -20.80
CA ASN A 202 2.94 -12.65 -19.52
C ASN A 202 4.45 -12.56 -19.75
N PRO A 203 4.94 -11.50 -20.43
CA PRO A 203 6.36 -11.38 -20.83
C PRO A 203 7.32 -11.28 -19.64
N PHE A 204 6.80 -11.02 -18.42
CA PHE A 204 7.58 -10.96 -17.19
C PHE A 204 7.65 -12.28 -16.43
N LEU A 205 7.01 -13.36 -16.95
CA LEU A 205 7.17 -14.68 -16.39
C LEU A 205 8.61 -15.15 -16.60
N TYR A 206 9.32 -15.35 -15.50
CA TYR A 206 10.64 -15.94 -15.51
C TYR A 206 10.52 -17.44 -15.36
N LYS A 207 11.01 -18.18 -16.36
CA LYS A 207 11.15 -19.61 -16.27
C LYS A 207 12.49 -19.93 -15.62
N ASN A 208 12.48 -20.53 -14.43
CA ASN A 208 13.71 -20.97 -13.79
C ASN A 208 14.33 -22.12 -14.62
N PRO A 209 15.56 -21.95 -15.15
CA PRO A 209 16.19 -22.99 -15.96
C PRO A 209 16.50 -24.28 -15.18
N ASP A 210 16.69 -24.18 -13.86
CA ASP A 210 17.00 -25.32 -13.00
C ASP A 210 15.74 -26.06 -12.53
N ASN A 211 14.59 -25.41 -12.58
CA ASN A 211 13.29 -26.00 -12.28
C ASN A 211 12.23 -25.43 -13.22
N PRO A 212 11.96 -26.11 -14.36
CA PRO A 212 11.02 -25.59 -15.36
C PRO A 212 9.57 -25.48 -14.87
N TYR A 213 9.26 -26.03 -13.69
CA TYR A 213 7.93 -25.94 -13.05
C TYR A 213 7.86 -24.86 -11.95
N ALA A 214 8.96 -24.15 -11.69
CA ALA A 214 9.00 -23.02 -10.77
C ALA A 214 9.02 -21.69 -11.55
N LEU A 215 8.24 -20.74 -11.04
CA LEU A 215 8.18 -19.36 -11.54
C LEU A 215 8.97 -18.45 -10.63
#